data_9fadd5cf9c59acb8cc6659dcddea52f8
#
_entry.id   9fadd5cf9c59acb8cc6659dcddea52f8
#
_cell.length_a   1.000
_cell.length_b   1.000
_cell.length_c   1.000
_cell.angle_alpha   90.00
_cell.angle_beta   90.00
_cell.angle_gamma   90.00
#
_symmetry.space_group_name_H-M   'P 1'
#
loop_
_entity.id
_entity.type
_entity.pdbx_description
1 polymer ?
#
loop_
_entity_poly.entity_id
_entity_poly.type
_entity_poly.pdbx_seq_one_letter_code
_entity_poly.pdbx_strand_id
1 'polypeptide(L)'
;MLYNSSMDYLNNKFDIIVVGAGHAGCEAAMACSRLGMKVLLCTLNLDNIALQPCNPAVGGPAKSTLVREIDALGGVMGEVTDATYLQMKVLNSSKGPAVRALRAQSDKAEYSRYMRNLIESNENIYLKQCCITELKAENGKIVGAVDEFGIEYSTKAVVLTTGTSLEGRIFVGLRSYSAGRLGEKAAIGLSDSLHKLGIETKKLKTGTPARIDKRTIDYSKMTIQPGDEELSFFSFKPNRPIRKTYPCYLTRTTEETHEIIRSNLDKSPMYQGLIHGVGPRYCPSIEDKIVRFASNPSHHIFIEPEGLGTYEIYIQGFSTSLPADVQVKMIRSLPGLENAHIIKPAYAVEYDYVPAVQTTHSLMSKKIQGLFFGGQINGTSGYEEAAAQGLIAGINAFNYLNGSEMLELSRSSSYTGTLIDDLVTKDIQDPYRMLTSRSEYRLLLRQDNADERLTPIGHKIGLIDDTQFERFNKKQELIQIEKTRLEGLKIPATHEVNEILAKYEEHLDRGIRASELLKRPNISYKILKEIDE
;
A
#
# COMPACT_ATOMS: atom_id res chain seq x y z
N MET A 1 26.22 -17.34 24.41
CA MET A 1 26.42 -16.42 23.27
C MET A 1 27.18 -15.23 23.81
N LEU A 2 28.44 -15.09 23.40
CA LEU A 2 29.29 -13.98 23.81
C LEU A 2 28.85 -12.74 23.01
N TYR A 3 28.32 -11.75 23.70
CA TYR A 3 28.13 -10.40 23.18
C TYR A 3 29.52 -9.86 22.79
N ASN A 4 29.83 -9.87 21.52
CA ASN A 4 30.94 -9.10 20.98
C ASN A 4 30.42 -7.66 20.81
N SER A 5 30.43 -6.91 21.90
CA SER A 5 30.00 -5.54 21.95
C SER A 5 31.18 -4.60 21.77
N SER A 6 31.50 -4.29 20.54
CA SER A 6 31.89 -2.91 20.26
C SER A 6 30.68 -2.21 19.63
N MET A 7 29.60 -2.11 20.40
CA MET A 7 28.52 -1.20 20.07
C MET A 7 29.05 0.22 20.22
N ASP A 8 29.43 0.79 19.09
CA ASP A 8 29.89 2.17 18.99
C ASP A 8 28.65 3.10 19.01
N TYR A 9 27.89 3.07 20.12
CA TYR A 9 26.75 3.94 20.35
C TYR A 9 27.15 5.44 20.39
N LEU A 10 28.43 5.73 20.47
CA LEU A 10 28.99 7.08 20.50
C LEU A 10 29.31 7.63 19.10
N ASN A 11 29.39 6.75 18.11
CA ASN A 11 29.76 7.15 16.74
C ASN A 11 28.54 7.32 15.83
N ASN A 12 27.53 8.00 16.08
CA ASN A 12 26.32 8.33 15.25
C ASN A 12 26.54 8.24 13.70
N LYS A 13 27.27 7.19 13.26
CA LYS A 13 27.59 6.93 11.86
C LYS A 13 26.79 5.75 11.34
N PHE A 14 26.08 5.99 10.28
CA PHE A 14 25.26 4.99 9.60
C PHE A 14 25.54 5.04 8.10
N ASP A 15 25.39 3.92 7.41
CA ASP A 15 25.51 3.92 5.97
C ASP A 15 24.32 4.67 5.35
N ILE A 16 23.12 4.41 5.88
CA ILE A 16 21.86 5.00 5.40
C ILE A 16 21.01 5.43 6.59
N ILE A 17 20.36 6.57 6.48
CA ILE A 17 19.31 7.03 7.40
C ILE A 17 17.97 6.98 6.66
N VAL A 18 16.98 6.29 7.23
CA VAL A 18 15.61 6.26 6.76
C VAL A 18 14.74 7.07 7.72
N VAL A 19 14.06 8.08 7.21
CA VAL A 19 13.24 9.00 8.01
C VAL A 19 11.77 8.71 7.82
N GLY A 20 11.15 8.14 8.85
CA GLY A 20 9.78 7.66 8.85
C GLY A 20 9.68 6.14 8.73
N ALA A 21 8.95 5.49 9.63
CA ALA A 21 8.73 4.04 9.65
C ALA A 21 7.29 3.66 9.21
N GLY A 22 6.74 4.36 8.21
CA GLY A 22 5.58 3.92 7.46
C GLY A 22 5.93 2.79 6.48
N HIS A 23 5.00 2.41 5.60
CA HIS A 23 5.24 1.32 4.65
C HIS A 23 6.47 1.55 3.76
N ALA A 24 6.69 2.78 3.29
CA ALA A 24 7.87 3.10 2.49
C ALA A 24 9.17 2.98 3.30
N GLY A 25 9.20 3.50 4.52
CA GLY A 25 10.40 3.44 5.35
C GLY A 25 10.74 2.03 5.80
N CYS A 26 9.74 1.20 6.11
CA CYS A 26 9.95 -0.20 6.44
C CYS A 26 10.56 -0.98 5.27
N GLU A 27 10.03 -0.83 4.06
CA GLU A 27 10.58 -1.48 2.87
C GLU A 27 12.01 -0.99 2.55
N ALA A 28 12.26 0.33 2.64
CA ALA A 28 13.59 0.88 2.43
C ALA A 28 14.61 0.37 3.46
N ALA A 29 14.26 0.38 4.74
CA ALA A 29 15.14 -0.10 5.80
C ALA A 29 15.42 -1.60 5.68
N MET A 30 14.40 -2.41 5.41
CA MET A 30 14.54 -3.86 5.22
C MET A 30 15.41 -4.18 3.99
N ALA A 31 15.23 -3.47 2.87
CA ALA A 31 16.06 -3.64 1.68
C ALA A 31 17.53 -3.33 1.98
N CYS A 32 17.81 -2.14 2.51
CA CYS A 32 19.17 -1.70 2.81
C CYS A 32 19.88 -2.64 3.80
N SER A 33 19.20 -3.01 4.87
CA SER A 33 19.79 -3.86 5.92
C SER A 33 20.07 -5.29 5.45
N ARG A 34 19.20 -5.86 4.63
CA ARG A 34 19.39 -7.20 4.04
C ARG A 34 20.50 -7.21 2.99
N LEU A 35 20.81 -6.06 2.41
CA LEU A 35 21.98 -5.84 1.55
C LEU A 35 23.26 -5.51 2.35
N GLY A 36 23.23 -5.64 3.67
CA GLY A 36 24.37 -5.50 4.57
C GLY A 36 24.71 -4.09 5.04
N MET A 37 23.82 -3.09 4.80
CA MET A 37 24.01 -1.72 5.26
C MET A 37 23.60 -1.52 6.71
N LYS A 38 24.35 -0.72 7.45
CA LYS A 38 23.99 -0.22 8.79
C LYS A 38 22.98 0.91 8.65
N VAL A 39 21.72 0.65 9.01
CA VAL A 39 20.59 1.55 8.79
C VAL A 39 20.12 2.17 10.10
N LEU A 40 20.02 3.51 10.17
CA LEU A 40 19.24 4.19 11.20
C LEU A 40 17.82 4.42 10.69
N LEU A 41 16.84 3.79 11.34
CA LEU A 41 15.41 4.01 11.04
C LEU A 41 14.80 4.92 12.11
N CYS A 42 14.52 6.18 11.73
CA CYS A 42 13.91 7.19 12.59
C CYS A 42 12.38 7.17 12.45
N THR A 43 11.68 7.25 13.57
CA THR A 43 10.21 7.37 13.59
C THR A 43 9.74 8.28 14.72
N LEU A 44 8.61 8.95 14.55
CA LEU A 44 8.00 9.77 15.60
C LEU A 44 7.43 8.95 16.76
N ASN A 45 7.02 7.70 16.48
CA ASN A 45 6.46 6.79 17.47
C ASN A 45 6.71 5.33 17.05
N LEU A 46 7.39 4.58 17.90
CA LEU A 46 7.70 3.15 17.67
C LEU A 46 6.46 2.25 17.62
N ASP A 47 5.38 2.63 18.31
CA ASP A 47 4.14 1.83 18.34
C ASP A 47 3.31 1.98 17.05
N ASN A 48 3.72 2.88 16.16
CA ASN A 48 3.02 3.19 14.91
C ASN A 48 3.81 2.77 13.64
N ILE A 49 4.80 1.89 13.79
CA ILE A 49 5.55 1.32 12.66
C ILE A 49 4.57 0.60 11.73
N ALA A 50 4.62 0.92 10.43
CA ALA A 50 3.74 0.38 9.38
C ALA A 50 2.24 0.45 9.72
N LEU A 51 1.82 1.41 10.55
CA LEU A 51 0.42 1.59 10.90
C LEU A 51 -0.42 1.86 9.64
N GLN A 52 -1.60 1.27 9.58
CA GLN A 52 -2.61 1.51 8.54
C GLN A 52 -3.64 2.57 9.02
N PRO A 53 -3.34 3.87 8.95
CA PRO A 53 -4.18 4.92 9.55
C PRO A 53 -5.48 5.18 8.79
N CYS A 54 -5.54 4.81 7.52
CA CYS A 54 -6.75 4.82 6.71
C CYS A 54 -7.43 3.45 6.81
N ASN A 55 -7.87 2.84 5.70
CA ASN A 55 -8.50 1.53 5.73
C ASN A 55 -7.49 0.43 6.15
N PRO A 56 -7.91 -0.53 7.00
CA PRO A 56 -7.08 -1.65 7.40
C PRO A 56 -7.09 -2.74 6.31
N ALA A 57 -6.61 -2.40 5.13
CA ALA A 57 -6.63 -3.30 3.98
C ALA A 57 -5.45 -3.07 3.05
N VAL A 58 -5.00 -4.15 2.41
CA VAL A 58 -3.91 -4.18 1.42
C VAL A 58 -4.42 -4.78 0.13
N GLY A 59 -4.00 -4.25 -1.01
CA GLY A 59 -4.36 -4.75 -2.34
C GLY A 59 -5.59 -4.08 -2.95
N GLY A 60 -6.25 -4.82 -3.86
CA GLY A 60 -7.29 -4.31 -4.75
C GLY A 60 -6.76 -3.99 -6.15
N PRO A 61 -7.62 -3.49 -7.06
CA PRO A 61 -7.25 -3.28 -8.47
C PRO A 61 -5.97 -2.45 -8.63
N ALA A 62 -5.05 -2.93 -9.45
CA ALA A 62 -3.67 -2.47 -9.66
C ALA A 62 -2.76 -2.60 -8.41
N LYS A 63 -3.27 -2.38 -7.20
CA LYS A 63 -2.49 -2.40 -5.97
C LYS A 63 -2.01 -3.80 -5.59
N SER A 64 -2.82 -4.83 -5.83
CA SER A 64 -2.39 -6.22 -5.64
C SER A 64 -1.19 -6.58 -6.51
N THR A 65 -1.09 -6.01 -7.71
CA THR A 65 0.07 -6.18 -8.57
C THR A 65 1.30 -5.53 -7.96
N LEU A 66 1.19 -4.30 -7.42
CA LEU A 66 2.29 -3.66 -6.69
C LEU A 66 2.78 -4.51 -5.51
N VAL A 67 1.89 -5.05 -4.68
CA VAL A 67 2.27 -5.90 -3.54
C VAL A 67 3.01 -7.15 -4.00
N ARG A 68 2.52 -7.79 -5.08
CA ARG A 68 3.18 -8.95 -5.67
C ARG A 68 4.54 -8.61 -6.29
N GLU A 69 4.68 -7.43 -6.87
CA GLU A 69 5.96 -6.92 -7.42
C GLU A 69 6.95 -6.60 -6.30
N ILE A 70 6.48 -6.01 -5.18
CA ILE A 70 7.28 -5.80 -3.98
C ILE A 70 7.81 -7.13 -3.44
N ASP A 71 6.95 -8.14 -3.29
CA ASP A 71 7.35 -9.48 -2.82
C ASP A 71 8.33 -10.17 -3.78
N ALA A 72 8.09 -10.08 -5.09
CA ALA A 72 8.96 -10.66 -6.13
C ALA A 72 10.37 -10.03 -6.15
N LEU A 73 10.49 -8.76 -5.76
CA LEU A 73 11.78 -8.07 -5.58
C LEU A 73 12.42 -8.33 -4.22
N GLY A 74 11.74 -9.02 -3.31
CA GLY A 74 12.24 -9.34 -1.97
C GLY A 74 11.79 -8.40 -0.86
N GLY A 75 10.77 -7.55 -1.09
CA GLY A 75 10.13 -6.76 -0.05
C GLY A 75 9.29 -7.60 0.91
N VAL A 76 8.71 -6.97 1.93
CA VAL A 76 8.08 -7.68 3.07
C VAL A 76 6.57 -7.44 3.21
N MET A 77 5.99 -6.47 2.52
CA MET A 77 4.55 -6.13 2.64
C MET A 77 3.63 -7.33 2.37
N GLY A 78 3.94 -8.13 1.35
CA GLY A 78 3.16 -9.32 1.00
C GLY A 78 3.15 -10.35 2.13
N GLU A 79 4.32 -10.66 2.68
CA GLU A 79 4.50 -11.59 3.81
C GLU A 79 3.74 -11.12 5.06
N VAL A 80 3.90 -9.85 5.45
CA VAL A 80 3.23 -9.28 6.62
C VAL A 80 1.71 -9.32 6.45
N THR A 81 1.22 -9.02 5.25
CA THR A 81 -0.21 -9.08 4.94
C THR A 81 -0.75 -10.49 5.06
N ASP A 82 -0.05 -11.48 4.48
CA ASP A 82 -0.44 -12.88 4.51
C ASP A 82 -0.38 -13.47 5.94
N ALA A 83 0.46 -12.93 6.80
CA ALA A 83 0.55 -13.35 8.20
C ALA A 83 -0.55 -12.76 9.10
N THR A 84 -1.20 -11.66 8.71
CA THR A 84 -2.05 -10.86 9.61
C THR A 84 -3.44 -10.54 9.05
N TYR A 85 -3.87 -11.21 7.97
CA TYR A 85 -5.18 -10.97 7.38
C TYR A 85 -6.34 -11.41 8.29
N LEU A 86 -7.44 -10.68 8.18
CA LEU A 86 -8.76 -11.05 8.70
C LEU A 86 -9.64 -11.66 7.60
N GLN A 87 -9.43 -11.25 6.35
CA GLN A 87 -10.18 -11.73 5.19
C GLN A 87 -9.30 -11.60 3.95
N MET A 88 -9.40 -12.58 3.05
CA MET A 88 -8.85 -12.53 1.69
C MET A 88 -9.99 -12.59 0.68
N LYS A 89 -9.91 -11.77 -0.37
CA LYS A 89 -10.91 -11.76 -1.45
C LYS A 89 -10.29 -11.39 -2.78
N VAL A 90 -10.59 -12.16 -3.82
CA VAL A 90 -10.25 -11.80 -5.20
C VAL A 90 -11.37 -10.94 -5.79
N LEU A 91 -11.09 -9.68 -5.97
CA LEU A 91 -11.99 -8.74 -6.62
C LEU A 91 -11.98 -8.96 -8.13
N ASN A 92 -13.11 -8.66 -8.79
CA ASN A 92 -13.28 -8.83 -10.23
C ASN A 92 -13.03 -10.27 -10.72
N SER A 93 -13.34 -11.27 -9.91
CA SER A 93 -13.16 -12.70 -10.25
C SER A 93 -13.86 -13.11 -11.54
N SER A 94 -15.01 -12.48 -11.87
CA SER A 94 -15.75 -12.68 -13.12
C SER A 94 -15.16 -11.94 -14.33
N LYS A 95 -14.08 -11.15 -14.15
CA LYS A 95 -13.41 -10.40 -15.21
C LYS A 95 -12.13 -11.11 -15.66
N GLY A 96 -11.51 -10.61 -16.74
CA GLY A 96 -10.23 -11.12 -17.21
C GLY A 96 -9.07 -10.91 -16.22
N PRO A 97 -7.98 -11.70 -16.33
CA PRO A 97 -6.85 -11.69 -15.39
C PRO A 97 -6.21 -10.31 -15.17
N ALA A 98 -6.24 -9.44 -16.18
CA ALA A 98 -5.66 -8.09 -16.13
C ALA A 98 -6.27 -7.16 -15.06
N VAL A 99 -7.47 -7.46 -14.59
CA VAL A 99 -8.19 -6.66 -13.58
C VAL A 99 -8.59 -7.45 -12.34
N ARG A 100 -8.33 -8.76 -12.31
CA ARG A 100 -8.46 -9.56 -11.10
C ARG A 100 -7.46 -9.06 -10.07
N ALA A 101 -7.92 -8.89 -8.83
CA ALA A 101 -7.11 -8.25 -7.82
C ALA A 101 -7.36 -8.83 -6.44
N LEU A 102 -6.32 -9.34 -5.80
CA LEU A 102 -6.38 -9.79 -4.42
C LEU A 102 -6.50 -8.59 -3.48
N ARG A 103 -7.37 -8.70 -2.48
CA ARG A 103 -7.50 -7.74 -1.39
C ARG A 103 -7.56 -8.48 -0.07
N ALA A 104 -6.72 -8.07 0.86
CA ALA A 104 -6.76 -8.51 2.24
C ALA A 104 -7.36 -7.41 3.13
N GLN A 105 -8.25 -7.81 4.03
CA GLN A 105 -8.56 -7.05 5.23
C GLN A 105 -7.56 -7.45 6.29
N SER A 106 -6.86 -6.49 6.91
CA SER A 106 -5.79 -6.74 7.88
C SER A 106 -6.28 -6.57 9.32
N ASP A 107 -5.72 -7.34 10.25
CA ASP A 107 -5.67 -6.93 11.65
C ASP A 107 -4.59 -5.86 11.77
N LYS A 108 -5.02 -4.61 11.94
CA LYS A 108 -4.17 -3.43 11.91
C LYS A 108 -3.09 -3.45 12.99
N ALA A 109 -3.45 -3.85 14.20
CA ALA A 109 -2.51 -3.91 15.33
C ALA A 109 -1.50 -5.05 15.14
N GLU A 110 -1.97 -6.21 14.67
CA GLU A 110 -1.12 -7.35 14.41
C GLU A 110 -0.17 -7.10 13.23
N TYR A 111 -0.64 -6.43 12.18
CA TYR A 111 0.18 -6.01 11.03
C TYR A 111 1.35 -5.11 11.48
N SER A 112 1.05 -4.06 12.24
CA SER A 112 2.07 -3.16 12.78
C SER A 112 3.06 -3.89 13.67
N ARG A 113 2.58 -4.73 14.59
CA ARG A 113 3.42 -5.54 15.49
C ARG A 113 4.30 -6.53 14.71
N TYR A 114 3.75 -7.21 13.72
CA TYR A 114 4.51 -8.16 12.90
C TYR A 114 5.64 -7.46 12.13
N MET A 115 5.32 -6.32 11.47
CA MET A 115 6.33 -5.52 10.78
C MET A 115 7.41 -5.02 11.74
N ARG A 116 7.02 -4.52 12.92
CA ARG A 116 7.98 -4.10 13.95
C ARG A 116 8.90 -5.23 14.37
N ASN A 117 8.38 -6.42 14.60
CA ASN A 117 9.19 -7.59 14.95
C ASN A 117 10.19 -7.96 13.85
N LEU A 118 9.80 -7.89 12.57
CA LEU A 118 10.74 -8.11 11.46
C LEU A 118 11.88 -7.09 11.46
N ILE A 119 11.57 -5.83 11.72
CA ILE A 119 12.56 -4.75 11.77
C ILE A 119 13.49 -4.93 12.98
N GLU A 120 12.95 -5.17 14.17
CA GLU A 120 13.72 -5.33 15.42
C GLU A 120 14.58 -6.60 15.43
N SER A 121 14.18 -7.64 14.69
CA SER A 121 14.97 -8.87 14.55
C SER A 121 16.15 -8.74 13.58
N ASN A 122 16.26 -7.63 12.85
CA ASN A 122 17.35 -7.39 11.92
C ASN A 122 18.49 -6.63 12.59
N GLU A 123 19.63 -7.27 12.75
CA GLU A 123 20.80 -6.75 13.47
C GLU A 123 21.40 -5.47 12.83
N ASN A 124 21.13 -5.22 11.55
CA ASN A 124 21.63 -4.05 10.82
C ASN A 124 20.68 -2.84 10.90
N ILE A 125 19.51 -2.97 11.52
CA ILE A 125 18.56 -1.84 11.69
C ILE A 125 18.62 -1.32 13.11
N TYR A 126 18.95 -0.05 13.25
CA TYR A 126 18.95 0.71 14.50
C TYR A 126 17.69 1.58 14.52
N LEU A 127 16.71 1.18 15.33
CA LEU A 127 15.50 1.94 15.53
C LEU A 127 15.71 3.11 16.47
N LYS A 128 15.18 4.27 16.11
CA LYS A 128 15.19 5.45 16.97
C LYS A 128 13.87 6.22 16.91
N GLN A 129 13.30 6.50 18.07
CA GLN A 129 12.18 7.43 18.19
C GLN A 129 12.72 8.86 18.27
N CYS A 130 12.67 9.57 17.15
CA CYS A 130 13.06 10.98 17.04
C CYS A 130 12.40 11.61 15.81
N CYS A 131 12.40 12.94 15.77
CA CYS A 131 12.04 13.74 14.61
C CYS A 131 13.31 14.29 13.97
N ILE A 132 13.58 13.95 12.73
CA ILE A 132 14.63 14.60 11.94
C ILE A 132 14.13 15.97 11.50
N THR A 133 14.88 17.01 11.84
CA THR A 133 14.52 18.42 11.59
C THR A 133 15.43 19.09 10.57
N GLU A 134 16.64 18.55 10.35
CA GLU A 134 17.62 19.14 9.45
C GLU A 134 18.37 18.06 8.67
N LEU A 135 18.66 18.35 7.40
CA LEU A 135 19.58 17.59 6.54
C LEU A 135 20.84 18.40 6.33
N LYS A 136 21.98 17.75 6.45
CA LYS A 136 23.29 18.32 6.16
C LYS A 136 23.77 17.87 4.79
N ALA A 137 24.15 18.84 3.95
CA ALA A 137 24.72 18.58 2.64
C ALA A 137 25.93 19.47 2.38
N GLU A 138 26.95 18.90 1.77
CA GLU A 138 28.18 19.60 1.35
C GLU A 138 28.42 19.33 -0.14
N ASN A 139 28.73 20.38 -0.89
CA ASN A 139 28.97 20.29 -2.34
C ASN A 139 27.88 19.52 -3.11
N GLY A 140 26.60 19.71 -2.71
CA GLY A 140 25.45 19.05 -3.34
C GLY A 140 25.29 17.56 -2.99
N LYS A 141 25.92 17.07 -1.93
CA LYS A 141 25.84 15.69 -1.46
C LYS A 141 25.45 15.63 0.00
N ILE A 142 24.62 14.66 0.39
CA ILE A 142 24.29 14.39 1.78
C ILE A 142 25.55 14.00 2.55
N VAL A 143 25.70 14.58 3.75
CA VAL A 143 26.73 14.25 4.73
C VAL A 143 26.15 13.88 6.09
N GLY A 144 24.86 14.14 6.36
CA GLY A 144 24.22 13.79 7.62
C GLY A 144 22.81 14.32 7.79
N ALA A 145 22.27 14.10 8.98
CA ALA A 145 20.99 14.61 9.45
C ALA A 145 21.06 14.99 10.93
N VAL A 146 20.13 15.85 11.38
CA VAL A 146 20.04 16.30 12.78
C VAL A 146 18.62 16.05 13.28
N ASP A 147 18.50 15.55 14.51
CA ASP A 147 17.20 15.36 15.16
C ASP A 147 16.76 16.58 15.99
N GLU A 148 15.53 16.51 16.49
CA GLU A 148 14.90 17.56 17.31
C GLU A 148 15.65 17.89 18.61
N PHE A 149 16.57 17.03 19.05
CA PHE A 149 17.39 17.21 20.23
C PHE A 149 18.79 17.77 19.89
N GLY A 150 19.06 18.06 18.62
CA GLY A 150 20.35 18.53 18.13
C GLY A 150 21.41 17.46 18.00
N ILE A 151 21.01 16.18 18.03
CA ILE A 151 21.94 15.06 17.80
C ILE A 151 22.21 14.94 16.30
N GLU A 152 23.50 14.96 15.96
CA GLU A 152 23.97 14.82 14.58
C GLU A 152 24.27 13.35 14.25
N TYR A 153 23.82 12.92 13.09
CA TYR A 153 24.08 11.59 12.50
C TYR A 153 24.80 11.76 11.18
N SER A 154 25.95 11.12 11.04
CA SER A 154 26.71 11.11 9.77
C SER A 154 26.24 9.98 8.86
N THR A 155 25.99 10.31 7.60
CA THR A 155 25.63 9.36 6.55
C THR A 155 25.90 9.95 5.18
N LYS A 156 26.00 9.10 4.17
CA LYS A 156 26.09 9.52 2.76
C LYS A 156 24.79 9.34 1.98
N ALA A 157 23.78 8.71 2.59
CA ALA A 157 22.48 8.54 1.96
C ALA A 157 21.33 8.67 2.97
N VAL A 158 20.29 9.42 2.60
CA VAL A 158 19.06 9.60 3.36
C VAL A 158 17.86 9.23 2.48
N VAL A 159 16.94 8.44 3.01
CA VAL A 159 15.65 8.11 2.38
C VAL A 159 14.54 8.77 3.19
N LEU A 160 13.86 9.76 2.61
CA LEU A 160 12.75 10.46 3.25
C LEU A 160 11.41 9.77 2.93
N THR A 161 10.70 9.37 3.99
CA THR A 161 9.41 8.66 3.92
C THR A 161 8.44 9.17 4.98
N THR A 162 8.34 10.49 5.13
CA THR A 162 7.69 11.20 6.26
C THR A 162 6.16 11.06 6.33
N GLY A 163 5.53 10.49 5.30
CA GLY A 163 4.07 10.26 5.28
C GLY A 163 3.29 11.57 5.37
N THR A 164 2.24 11.60 6.21
CA THR A 164 1.41 12.78 6.47
C THR A 164 1.94 13.67 7.61
N SER A 165 3.11 13.35 8.17
CA SER A 165 3.61 14.05 9.37
C SER A 165 4.37 15.33 9.03
N LEU A 166 4.90 15.46 7.80
CA LEU A 166 5.70 16.62 7.39
C LEU A 166 4.82 17.88 7.36
N GLU A 167 5.08 18.82 8.29
CA GLU A 167 4.27 20.02 8.51
C GLU A 167 2.76 19.71 8.64
N GLY A 168 2.44 18.52 9.18
CA GLY A 168 1.10 17.98 9.24
C GLY A 168 0.15 18.84 10.07
N ARG A 169 -1.09 19.02 9.56
CA ARG A 169 -2.17 19.73 10.24
C ARG A 169 -3.49 19.01 10.04
N ILE A 170 -4.17 18.64 11.12
CA ILE A 170 -5.48 17.99 11.06
C ILE A 170 -6.61 18.99 11.25
N PHE A 171 -7.77 18.63 10.64
CA PHE A 171 -8.98 19.46 10.63
C PHE A 171 -10.19 18.60 10.98
N VAL A 172 -11.00 19.10 11.92
CA VAL A 172 -12.35 18.60 12.28
C VAL A 172 -13.28 19.80 12.36
N GLY A 173 -14.15 19.95 11.38
CA GLY A 173 -14.87 21.20 11.15
C GLY A 173 -13.88 22.36 10.96
N LEU A 174 -14.18 23.50 11.50
CA LEU A 174 -13.34 24.70 11.42
C LEU A 174 -12.18 24.70 12.43
N ARG A 175 -12.03 23.65 13.25
CA ARG A 175 -10.93 23.51 14.19
C ARG A 175 -9.77 22.76 13.55
N SER A 176 -8.55 23.24 13.84
CA SER A 176 -7.33 22.60 13.36
C SER A 176 -6.20 22.71 14.37
N TYR A 177 -5.26 21.76 14.32
CA TYR A 177 -4.03 21.79 15.10
C TYR A 177 -2.90 21.00 14.40
N SER A 178 -1.66 21.28 14.78
CA SER A 178 -0.48 20.62 14.23
C SER A 178 -0.43 19.16 14.66
N ALA A 179 -0.54 18.24 13.70
CA ALA A 179 -0.45 16.79 13.91
C ALA A 179 -0.33 16.08 12.55
N GLY A 180 0.42 15.00 12.50
CA GLY A 180 0.48 14.13 11.32
C GLY A 180 -0.74 13.19 11.22
N ARG A 181 -1.23 12.76 12.38
CA ARG A 181 -2.43 11.93 12.58
C ARG A 181 -3.05 12.27 13.94
N LEU A 182 -4.30 11.84 14.15
CA LEU A 182 -4.97 12.03 15.44
C LEU A 182 -4.16 11.34 16.56
N GLY A 183 -3.72 12.14 17.55
CA GLY A 183 -2.90 11.67 18.67
C GLY A 183 -1.40 11.59 18.38
N GLU A 184 -0.93 12.04 17.22
CA GLU A 184 0.49 12.05 16.87
C GLU A 184 0.98 13.47 16.55
N LYS A 185 2.22 13.80 16.99
CA LYS A 185 2.84 15.08 16.64
C LYS A 185 3.13 15.18 15.14
N ALA A 186 3.19 16.40 14.62
CA ALA A 186 3.75 16.68 13.30
C ALA A 186 5.27 16.69 13.33
N ALA A 187 5.91 16.44 12.18
CA ALA A 187 7.34 16.63 11.96
C ALA A 187 7.56 18.06 11.44
N ILE A 188 8.10 18.92 12.29
CA ILE A 188 8.31 20.34 12.00
C ILE A 188 9.80 20.61 11.79
N GLY A 189 10.12 21.51 10.84
CA GLY A 189 11.47 22.01 10.56
C GLY A 189 12.14 21.35 9.35
N LEU A 190 11.81 20.13 9.01
CA LEU A 190 12.43 19.44 7.87
C LEU A 190 12.07 20.09 6.53
N SER A 191 10.88 20.67 6.37
CA SER A 191 10.52 21.43 5.15
C SER A 191 11.42 22.66 4.97
N ASP A 192 11.71 23.38 6.04
CA ASP A 192 12.64 24.52 5.99
C ASP A 192 14.06 24.08 5.59
N SER A 193 14.48 22.92 6.09
CA SER A 193 15.77 22.33 5.70
C SER A 193 15.80 21.96 4.21
N LEU A 194 14.73 21.37 3.68
CA LEU A 194 14.59 21.08 2.25
C LEU A 194 14.64 22.35 1.40
N HIS A 195 13.96 23.43 1.82
CA HIS A 195 13.98 24.71 1.12
C HIS A 195 15.40 25.31 1.08
N LYS A 196 16.17 25.23 2.19
CA LYS A 196 17.58 25.68 2.22
C LYS A 196 18.45 24.89 1.23
N LEU A 197 18.13 23.64 0.97
CA LEU A 197 18.78 22.80 -0.04
C LEU A 197 18.23 23.03 -1.46
N GLY A 198 17.31 23.97 -1.63
CA GLY A 198 16.71 24.34 -2.91
C GLY A 198 15.62 23.37 -3.40
N ILE A 199 15.10 22.50 -2.52
CA ILE A 199 14.02 21.56 -2.84
C ILE A 199 12.70 22.22 -2.44
N GLU A 200 11.78 22.31 -3.40
CA GLU A 200 10.46 22.91 -3.19
C GLU A 200 9.47 21.90 -2.60
N THR A 201 8.63 22.38 -1.69
CA THR A 201 7.48 21.61 -1.18
C THR A 201 6.16 22.27 -1.60
N LYS A 202 5.14 21.45 -1.72
CA LYS A 202 3.74 21.86 -1.90
C LYS A 202 2.87 21.12 -0.89
N LYS A 203 1.56 21.42 -0.85
CA LYS A 203 0.64 20.80 0.10
C LYS A 203 -0.29 19.81 -0.59
N LEU A 204 -0.45 18.64 0.02
CA LEU A 204 -1.49 17.66 -0.29
C LEU A 204 -2.42 17.48 0.90
N LYS A 205 -3.60 16.97 0.63
CA LYS A 205 -4.60 16.66 1.65
C LYS A 205 -5.06 15.22 1.50
N THR A 206 -5.25 14.55 2.62
CA THR A 206 -5.99 13.29 2.69
C THR A 206 -6.97 13.31 3.85
N GLY A 207 -7.71 12.22 4.07
CA GLY A 207 -8.65 12.13 5.18
C GLY A 207 -8.93 10.69 5.55
N THR A 208 -9.51 10.51 6.72
CA THR A 208 -9.93 9.20 7.23
C THR A 208 -11.33 9.30 7.83
N PRO A 209 -12.19 8.27 7.71
CA PRO A 209 -13.49 8.26 8.37
C PRO A 209 -13.38 8.02 9.88
N ALA A 210 -14.50 8.20 10.56
CA ALA A 210 -14.62 7.91 11.98
C ALA A 210 -14.42 6.41 12.28
N ARG A 211 -14.08 6.11 13.53
CA ARG A 211 -14.14 4.75 14.11
C ARG A 211 -15.30 4.67 15.07
N ILE A 212 -16.08 3.60 14.96
CA ILE A 212 -17.24 3.35 15.79
C ILE A 212 -17.09 2.06 16.60
N ASP A 213 -17.83 1.98 17.71
CA ASP A 213 -17.83 0.81 18.58
C ASP A 213 -18.71 -0.30 17.99
N LYS A 214 -18.12 -1.48 17.71
CA LYS A 214 -18.83 -2.64 17.15
C LYS A 214 -20.04 -3.11 17.98
N ARG A 215 -20.05 -2.82 19.28
CA ARG A 215 -21.15 -3.19 20.18
C ARG A 215 -22.43 -2.38 19.96
N THR A 216 -22.31 -1.27 19.23
CA THR A 216 -23.41 -0.34 18.94
C THR A 216 -23.97 -0.48 17.53
N ILE A 217 -23.57 -1.53 16.79
CA ILE A 217 -23.93 -1.78 15.40
C ILE A 217 -25.01 -2.86 15.33
N ASP A 218 -26.08 -2.59 14.60
CA ASP A 218 -27.08 -3.58 14.23
C ASP A 218 -26.76 -4.21 12.86
N TYR A 219 -26.01 -5.29 12.88
CA TYR A 219 -25.60 -6.00 11.66
C TYR A 219 -26.76 -6.66 10.90
N SER A 220 -27.94 -6.83 11.52
CA SER A 220 -29.11 -7.44 10.86
C SER A 220 -29.64 -6.58 9.71
N LYS A 221 -29.36 -5.28 9.72
CA LYS A 221 -29.73 -4.31 8.69
C LYS A 221 -28.71 -4.16 7.56
N MET A 222 -27.66 -4.97 7.56
CA MET A 222 -26.54 -4.86 6.62
C MET A 222 -26.38 -6.13 5.79
N THR A 223 -25.79 -5.98 4.60
CA THR A 223 -25.45 -7.12 3.74
C THR A 223 -24.07 -7.65 4.11
N ILE A 224 -23.99 -8.93 4.48
CA ILE A 224 -22.72 -9.60 4.78
C ILE A 224 -21.83 -9.66 3.54
N GLN A 225 -20.53 -9.41 3.72
CA GLN A 225 -19.48 -9.45 2.69
C GLN A 225 -18.42 -10.45 3.11
N PRO A 226 -18.58 -11.75 2.79
CA PRO A 226 -17.61 -12.78 3.14
C PRO A 226 -16.33 -12.66 2.30
N GLY A 227 -15.24 -13.22 2.79
CA GLY A 227 -14.05 -13.53 2.01
C GLY A 227 -14.26 -14.72 1.08
N ASP A 228 -13.22 -15.06 0.35
CA ASP A 228 -13.20 -16.26 -0.49
C ASP A 228 -12.98 -17.51 0.37
N GLU A 229 -13.59 -18.62 0.01
CA GLU A 229 -13.39 -19.93 0.66
C GLU A 229 -12.01 -20.50 0.31
N GLU A 230 -11.63 -20.40 -0.96
CA GLU A 230 -10.31 -20.77 -1.45
C GLU A 230 -9.37 -19.57 -1.34
N LEU A 231 -8.43 -19.66 -0.40
CA LEU A 231 -7.54 -18.55 -0.07
C LEU A 231 -6.47 -18.36 -1.12
N SER A 232 -6.31 -17.12 -1.55
CA SER A 232 -5.17 -16.62 -2.32
C SER A 232 -4.30 -15.73 -1.45
N PHE A 233 -2.99 -15.68 -1.71
CA PHE A 233 -2.00 -14.97 -0.90
C PHE A 233 -1.16 -14.03 -1.76
N PHE A 234 -0.55 -13.02 -1.13
CA PHE A 234 0.31 -12.06 -1.84
C PHE A 234 1.73 -12.59 -2.03
N SER A 235 2.32 -13.17 -0.98
CA SER A 235 3.71 -13.60 -1.03
C SER A 235 3.90 -14.87 -1.86
N PHE A 236 5.03 -14.96 -2.55
CA PHE A 236 5.50 -16.16 -3.25
C PHE A 236 6.26 -17.12 -2.31
N LYS A 237 6.50 -16.72 -1.05
CA LYS A 237 7.12 -17.57 -0.03
C LYS A 237 6.20 -18.73 0.35
N PRO A 238 6.73 -19.92 0.72
CA PRO A 238 5.94 -21.03 1.26
C PRO A 238 5.49 -20.76 2.70
N ASN A 239 4.73 -21.69 3.26
CA ASN A 239 4.36 -21.73 4.68
C ASN A 239 3.57 -20.51 5.16
N ARG A 240 2.51 -20.15 4.44
CA ARG A 240 1.59 -19.08 4.82
C ARG A 240 0.62 -19.60 5.88
N PRO A 241 0.37 -18.83 6.94
CA PRO A 241 -0.58 -19.25 7.96
C PRO A 241 -2.01 -19.25 7.39
N ILE A 242 -2.73 -20.35 7.56
CA ILE A 242 -4.17 -20.39 7.32
C ILE A 242 -4.86 -19.90 8.58
N ARG A 243 -5.62 -18.82 8.46
CA ARG A 243 -6.30 -18.15 9.56
C ARG A 243 -7.81 -18.24 9.39
N LYS A 244 -8.55 -18.20 10.50
CA LYS A 244 -10.00 -17.99 10.45
C LYS A 244 -10.32 -16.63 9.83
N THR A 245 -11.24 -16.61 8.87
CA THR A 245 -11.67 -15.39 8.20
C THR A 245 -12.90 -14.78 8.86
N TYR A 246 -13.04 -13.46 8.72
CA TYR A 246 -14.11 -12.67 9.29
C TYR A 246 -14.74 -11.80 8.18
N PRO A 247 -16.09 -11.69 8.14
CA PRO A 247 -16.74 -10.88 7.12
C PRO A 247 -16.62 -9.39 7.40
N CYS A 248 -16.70 -8.60 6.32
CA CYS A 248 -17.10 -7.20 6.36
C CYS A 248 -18.61 -7.09 6.14
N TYR A 249 -19.19 -5.90 6.31
CA TYR A 249 -20.59 -5.66 6.08
C TYR A 249 -20.78 -4.45 5.18
N LEU A 250 -21.90 -4.40 4.46
CA LEU A 250 -22.25 -3.32 3.55
C LEU A 250 -23.55 -2.68 4.00
N THR A 251 -23.52 -1.37 4.18
CA THR A 251 -24.70 -0.49 4.31
C THR A 251 -24.64 0.61 3.25
N ARG A 252 -25.57 1.57 3.30
CA ARG A 252 -25.68 2.64 2.29
C ARG A 252 -26.05 3.96 2.94
N THR A 253 -25.68 5.06 2.31
CA THR A 253 -26.23 6.38 2.68
C THR A 253 -27.71 6.45 2.31
N THR A 254 -28.44 7.29 3.04
CA THR A 254 -29.87 7.59 2.82
C THR A 254 -30.04 9.04 2.37
N GLU A 255 -31.22 9.43 1.93
CA GLU A 255 -31.51 10.85 1.63
C GLU A 255 -31.34 11.72 2.87
N GLU A 256 -31.76 11.24 4.05
CA GLU A 256 -31.52 11.94 5.33
C GLU A 256 -30.02 12.20 5.53
N THR A 257 -29.15 11.20 5.25
CA THR A 257 -27.68 11.36 5.32
C THR A 257 -27.22 12.48 4.38
N HIS A 258 -27.73 12.49 3.14
CA HIS A 258 -27.36 13.49 2.14
C HIS A 258 -27.82 14.90 2.55
N GLU A 259 -29.00 15.03 3.12
CA GLU A 259 -29.57 16.32 3.59
C GLU A 259 -28.78 16.88 4.78
N ILE A 260 -28.43 16.03 5.76
CA ILE A 260 -27.55 16.42 6.87
C ILE A 260 -26.21 16.96 6.35
N ILE A 261 -25.63 16.32 5.35
CA ILE A 261 -24.35 16.75 4.79
C ILE A 261 -24.52 18.06 4.01
N ARG A 262 -25.49 18.17 3.12
CA ARG A 262 -25.74 19.38 2.31
C ARG A 262 -25.97 20.61 3.19
N SER A 263 -26.72 20.45 4.27
CA SER A 263 -27.05 21.56 5.19
C SER A 263 -25.89 21.99 6.09
N ASN A 264 -24.74 21.29 6.06
CA ASN A 264 -23.57 21.60 6.87
C ASN A 264 -22.29 21.80 6.03
N LEU A 265 -22.40 21.97 4.70
CA LEU A 265 -21.23 22.19 3.83
C LEU A 265 -20.47 23.48 4.20
N ASP A 266 -21.16 24.49 4.69
CA ASP A 266 -20.58 25.74 5.22
C ASP A 266 -19.66 25.53 6.44
N LYS A 267 -19.74 24.37 7.11
CA LYS A 267 -18.86 23.99 8.23
C LYS A 267 -17.69 23.11 7.82
N SER A 268 -17.54 22.80 6.53
CA SER A 268 -16.43 22.01 6.00
C SER A 268 -15.22 22.90 5.79
N PRO A 269 -14.04 22.53 6.32
CA PRO A 269 -12.81 23.32 6.16
C PRO A 269 -12.37 23.42 4.70
N MET A 270 -12.74 22.45 3.84
CA MET A 270 -12.48 22.51 2.41
C MET A 270 -13.31 23.58 1.71
N TYR A 271 -14.62 23.64 2.01
CA TYR A 271 -15.54 24.61 1.39
C TYR A 271 -15.31 26.03 1.94
N GLN A 272 -14.69 26.14 3.11
CA GLN A 272 -14.28 27.43 3.70
C GLN A 272 -12.88 27.89 3.28
N GLY A 273 -12.17 27.13 2.44
CA GLY A 273 -10.83 27.49 1.98
C GLY A 273 -9.74 27.44 3.06
N LEU A 274 -9.97 26.74 4.18
CA LEU A 274 -8.99 26.57 5.26
C LEU A 274 -7.94 25.49 4.93
N ILE A 275 -8.27 24.58 4.03
CA ILE A 275 -7.38 23.54 3.49
C ILE A 275 -6.93 23.99 2.11
N HIS A 276 -5.63 24.15 1.92
CA HIS A 276 -5.01 24.56 0.65
C HIS A 276 -4.51 23.36 -0.16
N GLY A 277 -4.25 22.23 0.52
CA GLY A 277 -3.77 20.99 -0.12
C GLY A 277 -4.81 20.34 -1.01
N VAL A 278 -4.35 19.86 -2.17
CA VAL A 278 -5.20 19.12 -3.11
C VAL A 278 -5.51 17.73 -2.56
N GLY A 279 -6.77 17.34 -2.58
CA GLY A 279 -7.23 16.03 -2.12
C GLY A 279 -7.18 14.94 -3.19
N PRO A 280 -7.18 13.66 -2.80
CA PRO A 280 -7.10 12.55 -3.76
C PRO A 280 -8.38 12.44 -4.60
N ARG A 281 -8.22 12.43 -5.92
CA ARG A 281 -9.31 12.36 -6.90
C ARG A 281 -10.16 11.09 -6.75
N TYR A 282 -9.55 9.96 -6.39
CA TYR A 282 -10.19 8.64 -6.34
C TYR A 282 -10.61 8.18 -4.93
N CYS A 283 -10.43 9.04 -3.92
CA CYS A 283 -10.95 8.84 -2.57
C CYS A 283 -11.50 10.17 -2.05
N PRO A 284 -12.54 10.71 -2.71
CA PRO A 284 -13.16 11.96 -2.29
C PRO A 284 -13.81 11.77 -0.91
N SER A 285 -13.94 12.85 -0.17
CA SER A 285 -14.75 12.86 1.05
C SER A 285 -16.22 12.55 0.72
N ILE A 286 -17.01 12.20 1.73
CA ILE A 286 -18.42 11.91 1.48
C ILE A 286 -19.16 13.17 1.02
N GLU A 287 -18.75 14.36 1.52
CA GLU A 287 -19.27 15.65 1.06
C GLU A 287 -19.04 15.84 -0.44
N ASP A 288 -17.81 15.56 -0.92
CA ASP A 288 -17.48 15.66 -2.34
C ASP A 288 -18.31 14.70 -3.20
N LYS A 289 -18.56 13.47 -2.69
CA LYS A 289 -19.39 12.50 -3.42
C LYS A 289 -20.82 12.99 -3.57
N ILE A 290 -21.41 13.53 -2.51
CA ILE A 290 -22.80 14.00 -2.51
C ILE A 290 -22.97 15.24 -3.40
N VAL A 291 -21.96 16.11 -3.44
CA VAL A 291 -22.00 17.29 -4.31
C VAL A 291 -21.77 16.92 -5.77
N ARG A 292 -20.72 16.13 -6.06
CA ARG A 292 -20.32 15.78 -7.44
C ARG A 292 -21.25 14.77 -8.11
N PHE A 293 -21.84 13.88 -7.33
CA PHE A 293 -22.74 12.82 -7.79
C PHE A 293 -24.14 12.97 -7.18
N ALA A 294 -24.67 14.18 -7.22
CA ALA A 294 -25.97 14.53 -6.62
C ALA A 294 -27.15 13.70 -7.15
N SER A 295 -27.05 13.13 -8.35
CA SER A 295 -28.05 12.24 -8.94
C SER A 295 -28.05 10.83 -8.36
N ASN A 296 -26.98 10.44 -7.63
CA ASN A 296 -26.93 9.12 -7.00
C ASN A 296 -27.75 9.12 -5.71
N PRO A 297 -28.80 8.27 -5.61
CA PRO A 297 -29.66 8.25 -4.43
C PRO A 297 -28.98 7.68 -3.19
N SER A 298 -27.88 6.93 -3.36
CA SER A 298 -27.13 6.35 -2.24
C SER A 298 -25.69 6.01 -2.62
N HIS A 299 -24.80 5.96 -1.61
CA HIS A 299 -23.44 5.53 -1.73
C HIS A 299 -23.17 4.30 -0.85
N HIS A 300 -22.35 3.38 -1.34
CA HIS A 300 -21.92 2.21 -0.58
C HIS A 300 -21.00 2.59 0.58
N ILE A 301 -21.26 2.03 1.74
CA ILE A 301 -20.47 2.19 2.96
C ILE A 301 -20.13 0.80 3.50
N PHE A 302 -18.85 0.48 3.57
CA PHE A 302 -18.38 -0.79 4.13
C PHE A 302 -18.04 -0.61 5.61
N ILE A 303 -18.44 -1.58 6.40
CA ILE A 303 -18.21 -1.66 7.84
C ILE A 303 -17.16 -2.74 8.04
N GLU A 304 -15.93 -2.30 8.34
CA GLU A 304 -14.73 -3.12 8.30
C GLU A 304 -14.10 -3.22 9.71
N PRO A 305 -13.84 -4.44 10.24
CA PRO A 305 -13.13 -4.59 11.51
C PRO A 305 -11.67 -4.10 11.37
N GLU A 306 -11.18 -3.34 12.36
CA GLU A 306 -9.77 -2.92 12.41
C GLU A 306 -8.85 -3.98 13.05
N GLY A 307 -9.41 -5.00 13.71
CA GLY A 307 -8.66 -6.10 14.35
C GLY A 307 -9.53 -6.95 15.25
N LEU A 308 -9.00 -8.07 15.71
CA LEU A 308 -9.70 -8.98 16.63
C LEU A 308 -9.62 -8.49 18.07
N GLY A 309 -8.54 -7.83 18.45
CA GLY A 309 -8.30 -7.32 19.80
C GLY A 309 -8.92 -5.95 20.09
N THR A 310 -9.76 -5.43 19.19
CA THR A 310 -10.37 -4.10 19.34
C THR A 310 -11.86 -4.10 19.02
N TYR A 311 -12.58 -3.13 19.58
CA TYR A 311 -13.97 -2.83 19.22
C TYR A 311 -14.08 -1.79 18.10
N GLU A 312 -12.96 -1.28 17.60
CA GLU A 312 -12.94 -0.27 16.53
C GLU A 312 -13.37 -0.86 15.19
N ILE A 313 -14.35 -0.22 14.59
CA ILE A 313 -14.84 -0.51 13.24
C ILE A 313 -14.58 0.71 12.36
N TYR A 314 -13.99 0.46 11.20
CA TYR A 314 -13.73 1.45 10.15
C TYR A 314 -14.94 1.59 9.22
N ILE A 315 -15.32 2.82 8.89
CA ILE A 315 -16.46 3.12 8.02
C ILE A 315 -15.95 3.49 6.63
N GLN A 316 -15.64 2.48 5.81
CA GLN A 316 -15.06 2.67 4.48
C GLN A 316 -16.02 3.42 3.55
N GLY A 317 -15.53 4.49 2.94
CA GLY A 317 -16.28 5.30 2.00
C GLY A 317 -16.96 6.53 2.62
N PHE A 318 -16.83 6.72 3.96
CA PHE A 318 -17.46 7.79 4.73
C PHE A 318 -16.44 8.78 5.34
N SER A 319 -15.34 9.03 4.63
CA SER A 319 -14.34 10.03 5.04
C SER A 319 -14.96 11.42 5.01
N THR A 320 -14.77 12.19 6.09
CA THR A 320 -15.28 13.55 6.22
C THR A 320 -14.38 14.41 7.09
N SER A 321 -14.48 15.72 6.94
CA SER A 321 -13.87 16.70 7.85
C SER A 321 -14.91 17.62 8.51
N LEU A 322 -16.20 17.31 8.41
CA LEU A 322 -17.26 18.04 9.08
C LEU A 322 -17.10 18.01 10.61
N PRO A 323 -17.74 18.94 11.36
CA PRO A 323 -17.67 18.96 12.82
C PRO A 323 -18.11 17.66 13.47
N ALA A 324 -17.57 17.32 14.64
CA ALA A 324 -17.83 16.05 15.32
C ALA A 324 -19.32 15.81 15.65
N ASP A 325 -20.05 16.86 16.01
CA ASP A 325 -21.51 16.79 16.26
C ASP A 325 -22.31 16.48 14.98
N VAL A 326 -21.88 17.01 13.84
CA VAL A 326 -22.46 16.67 12.53
C VAL A 326 -22.13 15.24 12.17
N GLN A 327 -20.90 14.78 12.42
CA GLN A 327 -20.49 13.39 12.16
C GLN A 327 -21.38 12.38 12.91
N VAL A 328 -21.77 12.67 14.16
CA VAL A 328 -22.69 11.82 14.92
C VAL A 328 -24.03 11.70 14.19
N LYS A 329 -24.59 12.81 13.72
CA LYS A 329 -25.89 12.81 13.02
C LYS A 329 -25.82 12.02 11.71
N MET A 330 -24.80 12.30 10.88
CA MET A 330 -24.66 11.63 9.58
C MET A 330 -24.36 10.14 9.72
N ILE A 331 -23.59 9.71 10.73
CA ILE A 331 -23.32 8.28 10.96
C ILE A 331 -24.60 7.57 11.44
N ARG A 332 -25.35 8.19 12.34
CA ARG A 332 -26.59 7.62 12.88
C ARG A 332 -27.76 7.59 11.90
N SER A 333 -27.68 8.30 10.78
CA SER A 333 -28.64 8.20 9.68
C SER A 333 -28.39 7.01 8.74
N LEU A 334 -27.28 6.25 8.95
CA LEU A 334 -26.99 5.05 8.16
C LEU A 334 -27.72 3.83 8.74
N PRO A 335 -28.36 2.99 7.91
CA PRO A 335 -29.03 1.77 8.37
C PRO A 335 -28.07 0.85 9.14
N GLY A 336 -28.47 0.47 10.36
CA GLY A 336 -27.69 -0.35 11.28
C GLY A 336 -26.71 0.43 12.16
N LEU A 337 -26.60 1.76 11.99
CA LEU A 337 -25.73 2.63 12.79
C LEU A 337 -26.50 3.65 13.64
N GLU A 338 -27.81 3.50 13.80
CA GLU A 338 -28.69 4.46 14.51
C GLU A 338 -28.24 4.74 15.95
N ASN A 339 -27.61 3.76 16.58
CA ASN A 339 -27.08 3.85 17.95
C ASN A 339 -25.55 3.95 18.00
N ALA A 340 -24.88 4.23 16.86
CA ALA A 340 -23.44 4.20 16.79
C ALA A 340 -22.77 5.15 17.79
N HIS A 341 -21.79 4.61 18.51
CA HIS A 341 -20.87 5.37 19.36
C HIS A 341 -19.57 5.61 18.62
N ILE A 342 -19.18 6.87 18.44
CA ILE A 342 -17.93 7.24 17.78
C ILE A 342 -16.77 7.17 18.78
N ILE A 343 -15.81 6.28 18.54
CA ILE A 343 -14.58 6.15 19.33
C ILE A 343 -13.55 7.21 18.91
N LYS A 344 -13.38 7.40 17.58
CA LYS A 344 -12.49 8.42 17.00
C LYS A 344 -13.24 9.18 15.91
N PRO A 345 -13.21 10.52 15.91
CA PRO A 345 -13.83 11.30 14.84
C PRO A 345 -13.08 11.10 13.51
N ALA A 346 -13.80 11.32 12.42
CA ALA A 346 -13.19 11.53 11.11
C ALA A 346 -12.44 12.86 11.09
N TYR A 347 -11.39 12.95 10.26
CA TYR A 347 -10.64 14.18 10.07
C TYR A 347 -10.00 14.25 8.69
N ALA A 348 -9.68 15.45 8.24
CA ALA A 348 -8.75 15.68 7.16
C ALA A 348 -7.36 16.00 7.72
N VAL A 349 -6.32 15.65 6.97
CA VAL A 349 -4.95 16.05 7.25
C VAL A 349 -4.34 16.71 6.00
N GLU A 350 -3.75 17.88 6.18
CA GLU A 350 -2.93 18.57 5.19
C GLU A 350 -1.47 18.41 5.59
N TYR A 351 -0.59 18.19 4.61
CA TYR A 351 0.83 17.94 4.86
C TYR A 351 1.67 18.37 3.66
N ASP A 352 2.97 18.61 3.90
CA ASP A 352 3.92 18.96 2.86
C ASP A 352 4.38 17.73 2.08
N TYR A 353 4.59 17.90 0.77
CA TYR A 353 5.20 16.91 -0.11
C TYR A 353 6.18 17.58 -1.08
N VAL A 354 7.09 16.82 -1.61
CA VAL A 354 8.03 17.24 -2.66
C VAL A 354 7.44 16.81 -4.00
N PRO A 355 7.15 17.73 -4.94
CA PRO A 355 6.76 17.35 -6.31
C PRO A 355 7.78 16.41 -6.93
N ALA A 356 7.33 15.21 -7.33
CA ALA A 356 8.21 14.12 -7.72
C ALA A 356 9.00 14.40 -9.01
N VAL A 357 8.61 15.41 -9.80
CA VAL A 357 9.43 15.91 -10.92
C VAL A 357 10.81 16.43 -10.49
N GLN A 358 11.04 16.65 -9.21
CA GLN A 358 12.35 16.99 -8.63
C GLN A 358 13.23 15.75 -8.36
N THR A 359 12.72 14.53 -8.62
CA THR A 359 13.46 13.27 -8.48
C THR A 359 13.71 12.61 -9.85
N THR A 360 14.70 11.72 -9.88
CA THR A 360 14.99 10.86 -11.03
C THR A 360 14.16 9.57 -10.97
N HIS A 361 14.24 8.70 -11.98
CA HIS A 361 13.61 7.38 -11.98
C HIS A 361 14.16 6.46 -10.86
N SER A 362 15.37 6.74 -10.36
CA SER A 362 15.93 6.06 -9.19
C SER A 362 15.36 6.58 -7.85
N LEU A 363 14.45 7.55 -7.87
CA LEU A 363 13.88 8.28 -6.73
C LEU A 363 14.90 9.15 -5.97
N MET A 364 16.10 9.38 -6.51
CA MET A 364 17.07 10.31 -5.98
C MET A 364 16.73 11.75 -6.37
N SER A 365 17.02 12.70 -5.49
CA SER A 365 16.91 14.13 -5.78
C SER A 365 17.77 14.52 -6.99
N LYS A 366 17.22 15.34 -7.90
CA LYS A 366 17.99 15.94 -9.00
C LYS A 366 19.00 16.99 -8.52
N LYS A 367 18.80 17.56 -7.32
CA LYS A 367 19.64 18.64 -6.77
C LYS A 367 20.67 18.15 -5.76
N ILE A 368 20.32 17.15 -4.94
CA ILE A 368 21.15 16.68 -3.81
C ILE A 368 21.39 15.18 -3.99
N GLN A 369 22.64 14.83 -4.25
CA GLN A 369 23.04 13.42 -4.36
C GLN A 369 22.96 12.71 -3.00
N GLY A 370 22.55 11.44 -3.01
CA GLY A 370 22.37 10.66 -1.79
C GLY A 370 21.06 10.97 -1.05
N LEU A 371 20.20 11.85 -1.55
CA LEU A 371 18.86 12.12 -1.00
C LEU A 371 17.79 11.46 -1.85
N PHE A 372 17.03 10.52 -1.25
CA PHE A 372 15.97 9.75 -1.89
C PHE A 372 14.62 10.04 -1.27
N PHE A 373 13.55 9.86 -2.03
CA PHE A 373 12.17 10.09 -1.59
C PHE A 373 11.28 8.88 -1.88
N GLY A 374 10.38 8.57 -0.95
CA GLY A 374 9.41 7.50 -1.17
C GLY A 374 8.10 7.70 -0.40
N GLY A 375 6.99 7.29 -1.02
CA GLY A 375 5.67 7.37 -0.41
C GLY A 375 5.00 8.74 -0.56
N GLN A 376 4.28 9.17 0.49
CA GLN A 376 3.45 10.37 0.42
C GLN A 376 4.26 11.65 0.23
N ILE A 377 5.46 11.73 0.77
CA ILE A 377 6.36 12.88 0.54
C ILE A 377 6.71 13.03 -0.95
N ASN A 378 6.66 11.95 -1.72
CA ASN A 378 6.90 11.94 -3.17
C ASN A 378 5.59 11.97 -3.99
N GLY A 379 4.49 12.45 -3.42
CA GLY A 379 3.25 12.75 -4.14
C GLY A 379 2.25 11.60 -4.29
N THR A 380 2.43 10.46 -3.62
CA THR A 380 1.45 9.35 -3.66
C THR A 380 0.50 9.35 -2.47
N SER A 381 -0.62 8.61 -2.60
CA SER A 381 -1.47 8.27 -1.47
C SER A 381 -1.93 6.81 -1.58
N GLY A 382 -1.32 5.93 -0.78
CA GLY A 382 -1.63 4.51 -0.72
C GLY A 382 -0.45 3.75 -0.12
N TYR A 383 -0.76 2.67 0.61
CA TYR A 383 0.24 1.87 1.31
C TYR A 383 1.17 1.14 0.33
N GLU A 384 0.59 0.60 -0.72
CA GLU A 384 1.26 -0.20 -1.73
C GLU A 384 2.17 0.67 -2.61
N GLU A 385 1.69 1.87 -2.98
CA GLU A 385 2.47 2.86 -3.71
C GLU A 385 3.65 3.36 -2.87
N ALA A 386 3.44 3.54 -1.57
CA ALA A 386 4.50 3.94 -0.64
C ALA A 386 5.55 2.83 -0.47
N ALA A 387 5.11 1.59 -0.26
CA ALA A 387 5.98 0.43 -0.12
C ALA A 387 6.84 0.19 -1.36
N ALA A 388 6.23 0.25 -2.56
CA ALA A 388 6.95 0.09 -3.82
C ALA A 388 8.06 1.14 -3.99
N GLN A 389 7.75 2.42 -3.72
CA GLN A 389 8.75 3.49 -3.77
C GLN A 389 9.83 3.32 -2.70
N GLY A 390 9.45 2.94 -1.48
CA GLY A 390 10.39 2.71 -0.39
C GLY A 390 11.40 1.61 -0.72
N LEU A 391 10.94 0.49 -1.29
CA LEU A 391 11.79 -0.60 -1.72
C LEU A 391 12.80 -0.15 -2.79
N ILE A 392 12.33 0.55 -3.84
CA ILE A 392 13.20 1.05 -4.92
C ILE A 392 14.18 2.10 -4.40
N ALA A 393 13.72 3.03 -3.54
CA ALA A 393 14.60 4.05 -2.94
C ALA A 393 15.68 3.41 -2.06
N GLY A 394 15.33 2.37 -1.28
CA GLY A 394 16.29 1.63 -0.46
C GLY A 394 17.34 0.90 -1.30
N ILE A 395 16.91 0.16 -2.33
CA ILE A 395 17.82 -0.52 -3.27
C ILE A 395 18.75 0.51 -3.92
N ASN A 396 18.23 1.66 -4.35
CA ASN A 396 19.01 2.67 -5.03
C ASN A 396 19.92 3.47 -4.08
N ALA A 397 19.56 3.63 -2.81
CA ALA A 397 20.48 4.15 -1.80
C ALA A 397 21.68 3.23 -1.59
N PHE A 398 21.46 1.91 -1.54
CA PHE A 398 22.52 0.92 -1.52
C PHE A 398 23.40 0.99 -2.79
N ASN A 399 22.80 1.02 -3.98
CA ASN A 399 23.52 1.10 -5.24
C ASN A 399 24.37 2.38 -5.33
N TYR A 400 23.81 3.53 -4.88
CA TYR A 400 24.54 4.80 -4.84
C TYR A 400 25.80 4.72 -3.98
N LEU A 401 25.71 4.12 -2.78
CA LEU A 401 26.84 4.00 -1.87
C LEU A 401 27.93 3.07 -2.40
N ASN A 402 27.57 2.04 -3.17
CA ASN A 402 28.50 1.09 -3.75
C ASN A 402 28.99 1.49 -5.16
N GLY A 403 28.55 2.62 -5.69
CA GLY A 403 28.88 3.04 -7.06
C GLY A 403 28.33 2.10 -8.14
N SER A 404 27.26 1.37 -7.83
CA SER A 404 26.59 0.44 -8.74
C SER A 404 25.54 1.17 -9.59
N GLU A 405 25.12 0.54 -10.69
CA GLU A 405 24.03 1.04 -11.53
C GLU A 405 22.72 1.12 -10.76
N MET A 406 21.98 2.23 -10.93
CA MET A 406 20.68 2.43 -10.30
C MET A 406 19.65 1.46 -10.90
N LEU A 407 18.79 0.91 -10.04
CA LEU A 407 17.65 0.14 -10.48
C LEU A 407 16.56 1.08 -11.00
N GLU A 408 16.29 1.02 -12.28
CA GLU A 408 15.19 1.72 -12.94
C GLU A 408 14.30 0.70 -13.66
N LEU A 409 13.07 0.53 -13.15
CA LEU A 409 12.10 -0.38 -13.73
C LEU A 409 11.32 0.34 -14.85
N SER A 410 11.20 -0.32 -16.00
CA SER A 410 10.46 0.23 -17.13
C SER A 410 8.94 0.10 -16.94
N ARG A 411 8.17 0.93 -17.63
CA ARG A 411 6.70 0.86 -17.70
C ARG A 411 6.21 -0.48 -18.28
N SER A 412 6.98 -1.08 -19.17
CA SER A 412 6.66 -2.37 -19.80
C SER A 412 6.98 -3.57 -18.90
N SER A 413 7.82 -3.41 -17.87
CA SER A 413 8.23 -4.48 -16.98
C SER A 413 7.41 -4.57 -15.68
N SER A 414 6.84 -3.45 -15.21
CA SER A 414 6.17 -3.42 -13.92
C SER A 414 5.19 -2.25 -13.74
N TYR A 415 4.22 -2.44 -12.85
CA TYR A 415 3.39 -1.34 -12.31
C TYR A 415 4.22 -0.39 -11.45
N THR A 416 5.23 -0.90 -10.76
CA THR A 416 6.19 -0.08 -10.02
C THR A 416 6.94 0.87 -10.96
N GLY A 417 7.37 0.39 -12.12
CA GLY A 417 7.97 1.23 -13.17
C GLY A 417 6.99 2.25 -13.73
N THR A 418 5.74 1.84 -14.01
CA THR A 418 4.67 2.77 -14.43
C THR A 418 4.41 3.86 -13.39
N LEU A 419 4.34 3.48 -12.10
CA LEU A 419 4.15 4.41 -10.98
C LEU A 419 5.25 5.46 -10.91
N ILE A 420 6.50 5.03 -10.92
CA ILE A 420 7.66 5.92 -10.80
C ILE A 420 7.76 6.83 -12.02
N ASP A 421 7.62 6.28 -13.23
CA ASP A 421 7.68 7.06 -14.45
C ASP A 421 6.58 8.15 -14.51
N ASP A 422 5.33 7.79 -14.16
CA ASP A 422 4.24 8.78 -14.06
C ASP A 422 4.58 9.91 -13.07
N LEU A 423 5.16 9.59 -11.92
CA LEU A 423 5.49 10.58 -10.89
C LEU A 423 6.60 11.54 -11.33
N VAL A 424 7.67 11.03 -11.92
CA VAL A 424 8.86 11.85 -12.23
C VAL A 424 8.77 12.59 -13.55
N THR A 425 7.88 12.16 -14.46
CA THR A 425 7.73 12.76 -15.79
C THR A 425 6.48 13.64 -15.94
N LYS A 426 5.41 13.34 -15.16
CA LYS A 426 4.16 14.09 -15.23
C LYS A 426 4.05 14.98 -14.00
N ASP A 427 3.86 16.29 -14.19
CA ASP A 427 3.64 17.22 -13.08
C ASP A 427 2.23 17.01 -12.48
N ILE A 428 2.10 15.94 -11.67
CA ILE A 428 0.85 15.54 -11.07
C ILE A 428 0.60 16.39 -9.83
N GLN A 429 -0.53 17.09 -9.80
CA GLN A 429 -0.88 18.04 -8.75
C GLN A 429 -1.79 17.43 -7.67
N ASP A 430 -2.39 16.26 -7.89
CA ASP A 430 -3.23 15.54 -6.94
C ASP A 430 -2.52 14.28 -6.41
N PRO A 431 -2.85 13.80 -5.19
CA PRO A 431 -2.22 12.58 -4.66
C PRO A 431 -2.37 11.41 -5.62
N TYR A 432 -1.24 10.92 -6.15
CA TYR A 432 -1.22 9.84 -7.13
C TYR A 432 -1.71 8.53 -6.51
N ARG A 433 -2.50 7.81 -7.29
CA ARG A 433 -2.88 6.41 -7.02
C ARG A 433 -2.69 5.57 -8.25
N MET A 434 -2.12 4.38 -8.06
CA MET A 434 -1.99 3.41 -9.12
C MET A 434 -3.36 2.81 -9.47
N LEU A 435 -3.69 2.83 -10.76
CA LEU A 435 -4.91 2.27 -11.33
C LEU A 435 -4.54 1.46 -12.56
N THR A 436 -5.35 0.44 -12.88
CA THR A 436 -5.14 -0.38 -14.08
C THR A 436 -5.15 0.43 -15.38
N SER A 437 -5.90 1.54 -15.41
CA SER A 437 -5.97 2.45 -16.57
C SER A 437 -4.71 3.26 -16.81
N ARG A 438 -3.78 3.33 -15.84
CA ARG A 438 -2.52 4.08 -16.00
C ARG A 438 -1.43 3.28 -16.71
N SER A 439 -1.57 1.95 -16.78
CA SER A 439 -0.62 1.09 -17.47
C SER A 439 -1.16 0.69 -18.85
N GLU A 440 -0.44 1.06 -19.89
CA GLU A 440 -0.64 0.61 -21.25
C GLU A 440 -0.36 -0.89 -21.42
N TYR A 441 0.47 -1.47 -20.56
CA TYR A 441 0.84 -2.89 -20.56
C TYR A 441 0.01 -3.75 -19.60
N ARG A 442 -1.14 -3.28 -19.11
CA ARG A 442 -1.95 -3.97 -18.07
C ARG A 442 -2.36 -5.41 -18.41
N LEU A 443 -2.39 -5.79 -19.68
CA LEU A 443 -2.68 -7.17 -20.09
C LEU A 443 -1.48 -8.10 -19.84
N LEU A 444 -0.28 -7.57 -19.85
CA LEU A 444 0.98 -8.28 -19.59
C LEU A 444 1.39 -8.22 -18.13
N LEU A 445 1.14 -7.08 -17.46
CA LEU A 445 1.53 -6.82 -16.08
C LEU A 445 0.41 -7.24 -15.12
N ARG A 446 0.41 -8.50 -14.71
CA ARG A 446 -0.61 -9.05 -13.81
C ARG A 446 -0.03 -9.41 -12.46
N GLN A 447 -0.89 -9.51 -11.44
CA GLN A 447 -0.49 -9.96 -10.11
C GLN A 447 0.03 -11.42 -10.11
N ASP A 448 -0.50 -12.26 -11.01
CA ASP A 448 -0.17 -13.69 -11.08
C ASP A 448 1.20 -13.97 -11.69
N ASN A 449 1.77 -13.05 -12.47
CA ASN A 449 3.07 -13.21 -13.11
C ASN A 449 4.16 -12.23 -12.62
N ALA A 450 3.96 -11.60 -11.47
CA ALA A 450 4.93 -10.65 -10.93
C ALA A 450 6.28 -11.30 -10.63
N ASP A 451 6.28 -12.55 -10.16
CA ASP A 451 7.50 -13.31 -9.90
C ASP A 451 8.30 -13.63 -11.19
N GLU A 452 7.60 -14.00 -12.28
CA GLU A 452 8.24 -14.23 -13.57
C GLU A 452 9.00 -12.99 -14.08
N ARG A 453 8.43 -11.80 -13.85
CA ARG A 453 8.99 -10.53 -14.30
C ARG A 453 10.12 -10.00 -13.41
N LEU A 454 10.04 -10.18 -12.08
CA LEU A 454 10.86 -9.42 -11.13
C LEU A 454 11.72 -10.29 -10.19
N THR A 455 11.39 -11.56 -9.94
CA THR A 455 12.20 -12.42 -9.05
C THR A 455 13.65 -12.58 -9.54
N PRO A 456 13.93 -12.71 -10.85
CA PRO A 456 15.33 -12.72 -11.32
C PRO A 456 16.08 -11.43 -11.02
N ILE A 457 15.39 -10.27 -11.05
CA ILE A 457 15.97 -8.98 -10.68
C ILE A 457 16.24 -8.93 -9.18
N GLY A 458 15.26 -9.36 -8.35
CA GLY A 458 15.42 -9.43 -6.89
C GLY A 458 16.58 -10.32 -6.46
N HIS A 459 16.78 -11.45 -7.13
CA HIS A 459 17.92 -12.35 -6.91
C HIS A 459 19.25 -11.69 -7.31
N LYS A 460 19.33 -11.07 -8.48
CA LYS A 460 20.53 -10.34 -8.94
C LYS A 460 20.94 -9.22 -7.99
N ILE A 461 19.97 -8.55 -7.36
CA ILE A 461 20.22 -7.49 -6.36
C ILE A 461 20.73 -8.09 -5.04
N GLY A 462 20.34 -9.33 -4.70
CA GLY A 462 20.67 -10.00 -3.44
C GLY A 462 19.56 -9.96 -2.38
N LEU A 463 18.35 -9.54 -2.73
CA LEU A 463 17.18 -9.52 -1.81
C LEU A 463 16.39 -10.84 -1.84
N ILE A 464 16.49 -11.61 -2.91
CA ILE A 464 15.95 -12.97 -3.03
C ILE A 464 17.12 -13.94 -2.87
N ASP A 465 17.04 -14.83 -1.89
CA ASP A 465 18.08 -15.85 -1.64
C ASP A 465 18.04 -16.99 -2.67
N ASP A 466 19.12 -17.79 -2.71
CA ASP A 466 19.25 -18.91 -3.66
C ASP A 466 18.13 -19.93 -3.50
N THR A 467 17.71 -20.25 -2.28
CA THR A 467 16.65 -21.22 -2.01
C THR A 467 15.30 -20.76 -2.59
N GLN A 468 14.99 -19.47 -2.44
CA GLN A 468 13.78 -18.88 -3.00
C GLN A 468 13.85 -18.82 -4.53
N PHE A 469 15.02 -18.50 -5.07
CA PHE A 469 15.26 -18.46 -6.52
C PHE A 469 15.23 -19.85 -7.16
N GLU A 470 15.79 -20.87 -6.54
CA GLU A 470 15.70 -22.27 -7.00
C GLU A 470 14.23 -22.74 -7.04
N ARG A 471 13.43 -22.39 -6.03
CA ARG A 471 12.00 -22.69 -6.01
C ARG A 471 11.25 -21.99 -7.15
N PHE A 472 11.60 -20.72 -7.41
CA PHE A 472 11.05 -19.99 -8.55
C PHE A 472 11.39 -20.68 -9.87
N ASN A 473 12.68 -21.06 -10.09
CA ASN A 473 13.12 -21.75 -11.30
C ASN A 473 12.40 -23.09 -11.48
N LYS A 474 12.22 -23.86 -10.40
CA LYS A 474 11.48 -25.12 -10.44
C LYS A 474 10.02 -24.92 -10.83
N LYS A 475 9.37 -23.87 -10.31
CA LYS A 475 8.02 -23.49 -10.71
C LYS A 475 7.95 -23.18 -12.22
N GLN A 476 8.88 -22.40 -12.75
CA GLN A 476 8.93 -22.04 -14.17
C GLN A 476 9.16 -23.28 -15.06
N GLU A 477 10.05 -24.16 -14.65
CA GLU A 477 10.30 -25.44 -15.33
C GLU A 477 9.02 -26.29 -15.43
N LEU A 478 8.31 -26.46 -14.30
CA LEU A 478 7.05 -27.22 -14.25
C LEU A 478 5.96 -26.60 -15.12
N ILE A 479 5.85 -25.27 -15.13
CA ILE A 479 4.91 -24.55 -16.01
C ILE A 479 5.25 -24.80 -17.47
N GLN A 480 6.53 -24.79 -17.85
CA GLN A 480 6.95 -25.02 -19.23
C GLN A 480 6.72 -26.46 -19.67
N ILE A 481 6.99 -27.43 -18.80
CA ILE A 481 6.70 -28.85 -19.04
C ILE A 481 5.19 -29.03 -19.30
N GLU A 482 4.36 -28.44 -18.43
CA GLU A 482 2.91 -28.58 -18.54
C GLU A 482 2.35 -27.87 -19.79
N LYS A 483 2.84 -26.69 -20.13
CA LYS A 483 2.49 -26.01 -21.39
C LYS A 483 2.76 -26.90 -22.61
N THR A 484 3.95 -27.51 -22.66
CA THR A 484 4.35 -28.42 -23.74
C THR A 484 3.45 -29.65 -23.78
N ARG A 485 3.10 -30.23 -22.62
CA ARG A 485 2.16 -31.36 -22.53
C ARG A 485 0.79 -30.99 -23.09
N LEU A 486 0.22 -29.86 -22.69
CA LEU A 486 -1.08 -29.36 -23.13
C LEU A 486 -1.13 -29.04 -24.64
N GLU A 487 -0.03 -28.61 -25.23
CA GLU A 487 0.09 -28.38 -26.67
C GLU A 487 0.08 -29.69 -27.46
N GLY A 488 0.62 -30.76 -26.88
CA GLY A 488 0.64 -32.09 -27.48
C GLY A 488 -0.65 -32.89 -27.24
N LEU A 489 -1.37 -32.63 -26.16
CA LEU A 489 -2.56 -33.37 -25.73
C LEU A 489 -3.77 -33.03 -26.61
N LYS A 490 -4.38 -34.04 -27.20
CA LYS A 490 -5.63 -33.91 -27.98
C LYS A 490 -6.82 -34.41 -27.14
N ILE A 491 -7.77 -33.54 -26.91
CA ILE A 491 -9.05 -33.85 -26.26
C ILE A 491 -10.04 -34.26 -27.35
N PRO A 492 -10.54 -35.50 -27.35
CA PRO A 492 -11.51 -35.96 -28.33
C PRO A 492 -12.91 -35.41 -28.03
N ALA A 493 -13.75 -35.26 -29.03
CA ALA A 493 -15.14 -34.86 -28.88
C ALA A 493 -16.04 -36.10 -28.60
N THR A 494 -15.74 -36.84 -27.51
CA THR A 494 -16.55 -37.97 -27.08
C THR A 494 -17.79 -37.53 -26.29
N HIS A 495 -18.72 -38.46 -26.07
CA HIS A 495 -19.92 -38.20 -25.27
C HIS A 495 -19.54 -37.86 -23.83
N GLU A 496 -18.62 -38.60 -23.22
CA GLU A 496 -18.15 -38.40 -21.83
C GLU A 496 -17.51 -37.01 -21.64
N VAL A 497 -16.65 -36.62 -22.59
CA VAL A 497 -16.02 -35.29 -22.56
C VAL A 497 -17.07 -34.17 -22.66
N ASN A 498 -18.04 -34.35 -23.56
CA ASN A 498 -19.11 -33.37 -23.74
C ASN A 498 -20.10 -33.34 -22.56
N GLU A 499 -20.30 -34.43 -21.83
CA GLU A 499 -21.06 -34.41 -20.56
C GLU A 499 -20.37 -33.59 -19.48
N ILE A 500 -19.04 -33.64 -19.39
CA ILE A 500 -18.26 -32.79 -18.45
C ILE A 500 -18.36 -31.33 -18.91
N LEU A 501 -18.12 -31.06 -20.18
CA LEU A 501 -18.12 -29.70 -20.74
C LEU A 501 -19.50 -29.03 -20.66
N ALA A 502 -20.59 -29.79 -20.82
CA ALA A 502 -21.94 -29.25 -20.70
C ALA A 502 -22.25 -28.66 -19.34
N LYS A 503 -21.61 -29.11 -18.24
CA LYS A 503 -21.72 -28.51 -16.90
C LYS A 503 -21.22 -27.09 -16.87
N TYR A 504 -20.38 -26.71 -17.82
CA TYR A 504 -19.72 -25.41 -17.94
C TYR A 504 -20.19 -24.64 -19.19
N GLU A 505 -21.32 -25.02 -19.77
CA GLU A 505 -21.91 -24.40 -20.97
C GLU A 505 -20.97 -24.45 -22.20
N GLU A 506 -20.18 -25.52 -22.32
CA GLU A 506 -19.22 -25.74 -23.40
C GLU A 506 -19.52 -27.05 -24.15
N HIS A 507 -19.09 -27.12 -25.40
CA HIS A 507 -19.26 -28.30 -26.27
C HIS A 507 -18.12 -28.41 -27.28
N LEU A 508 -17.78 -29.63 -27.68
CA LEU A 508 -16.83 -29.93 -28.75
C LEU A 508 -17.52 -30.69 -29.88
N ASP A 509 -17.50 -30.15 -31.09
CA ASP A 509 -17.94 -30.84 -32.31
C ASP A 509 -16.83 -31.73 -32.92
N ARG A 510 -15.58 -31.39 -32.61
CA ARG A 510 -14.38 -32.10 -33.06
C ARG A 510 -13.29 -32.05 -32.00
N GLY A 511 -12.35 -33.00 -32.07
CA GLY A 511 -11.19 -32.98 -31.18
C GLY A 511 -10.38 -31.69 -31.29
N ILE A 512 -9.93 -31.20 -30.16
CA ILE A 512 -9.18 -29.94 -30.01
C ILE A 512 -7.93 -30.17 -29.14
N ARG A 513 -6.90 -29.35 -29.26
CA ARG A 513 -5.78 -29.41 -28.33
C ARG A 513 -6.19 -28.89 -26.96
N ALA A 514 -5.68 -29.50 -25.90
CA ALA A 514 -5.95 -29.06 -24.52
C ALA A 514 -5.55 -27.60 -24.28
N SER A 515 -4.43 -27.16 -24.87
CA SER A 515 -4.00 -25.75 -24.83
C SER A 515 -4.97 -24.78 -25.50
N GLU A 516 -5.71 -25.22 -26.53
CA GLU A 516 -6.75 -24.41 -27.19
C GLU A 516 -8.06 -24.42 -26.40
N LEU A 517 -8.42 -25.58 -25.81
CA LEU A 517 -9.61 -25.71 -24.96
C LEU A 517 -9.47 -24.80 -23.72
N LEU A 518 -8.29 -24.76 -23.12
CA LEU A 518 -8.00 -23.91 -21.95
C LEU A 518 -8.12 -22.40 -22.22
N LYS A 519 -8.10 -21.96 -23.48
CA LYS A 519 -8.31 -20.54 -23.83
C LYS A 519 -9.78 -20.11 -23.79
N ARG A 520 -10.71 -21.05 -23.70
CA ARG A 520 -12.15 -20.74 -23.62
C ARG A 520 -12.50 -20.15 -22.25
N PRO A 521 -13.34 -19.11 -22.19
CA PRO A 521 -13.63 -18.38 -20.94
C PRO A 521 -14.15 -19.25 -19.79
N ASN A 522 -14.94 -20.27 -20.10
CA ASN A 522 -15.58 -21.14 -19.11
C ASN A 522 -14.70 -22.32 -18.67
N ILE A 523 -13.55 -22.53 -19.32
CA ILE A 523 -12.65 -23.67 -19.04
C ILE A 523 -11.48 -23.22 -18.18
N SER A 524 -11.38 -23.80 -16.99
CA SER A 524 -10.21 -23.68 -16.12
C SER A 524 -9.29 -24.89 -16.23
N TYR A 525 -8.05 -24.75 -15.76
CA TYR A 525 -7.11 -25.87 -15.67
C TYR A 525 -7.66 -27.04 -14.82
N LYS A 526 -8.45 -26.76 -13.78
CA LYS A 526 -9.10 -27.76 -12.94
C LYS A 526 -10.11 -28.60 -13.75
N ILE A 527 -10.92 -27.94 -14.58
CA ILE A 527 -11.90 -28.62 -15.47
C ILE A 527 -11.16 -29.47 -16.52
N LEU A 528 -10.06 -28.92 -17.08
CA LEU A 528 -9.25 -29.66 -18.02
C LEU A 528 -8.67 -30.94 -17.41
N LYS A 529 -8.29 -30.87 -16.12
CA LYS A 529 -7.79 -32.03 -15.38
C LYS A 529 -8.89 -33.12 -15.17
N GLU A 530 -10.15 -32.71 -14.94
CA GLU A 530 -11.29 -33.64 -14.86
C GLU A 530 -11.55 -34.39 -16.18
N ILE A 531 -11.13 -33.83 -17.32
CA ILE A 531 -11.28 -34.42 -18.65
C ILE A 531 -10.11 -35.37 -18.98
N ASP A 532 -8.92 -35.08 -18.44
CA ASP A 532 -7.67 -35.77 -18.74
C ASP A 532 -7.38 -36.95 -17.77
N GLU A 533 -8.09 -36.99 -16.64
CA GLU A 533 -8.10 -38.15 -15.71
C GLU A 533 -9.04 -39.25 -16.18
#